data_bf0ad3b0f59e04d1efdc599d34df9f18
#
_entry.id   bf0ad3b0f59e04d1efdc599d34df9f18
#
_cell.length_a   1.000
_cell.length_b   1.000
_cell.length_c   1.000
_cell.angle_alpha   90.00
_cell.angle_beta   90.00
_cell.angle_gamma   90.00
#
_symmetry.space_group_name_H-M   'P 1'
#
loop_
_entity.id
_entity.type
_entity.pdbx_description
1 polymer ?
#
loop_
_entity_poly.entity_id
_entity_poly.type
_entity_poly.pdbx_seq_one_letter_code
_entity_poly.pdbx_strand_id
1 'polypeptide(L)'
;MTEPILVDRLTWREFKSVERLLDRPGIRLAFLSGVLEIRKMPGRQHEIIKKRIAALIETYLEMKGFDFTPTGSMTLESEAESVKREADESYELYRDRDRPDLAVEVVVTSGGIDKLEAYKRLQIPEVWIWQTGELALFALTDSGYESIDNSRLLPGLDMELFDRCLNLENHAIALREFRQAIA
;
A
#
# COMPACT_ATOMS: atom_id res chain seq x y z
N MET A 1 13.88 -12.77 -6.94
CA MET A 1 12.84 -12.85 -5.87
C MET A 1 11.94 -14.03 -6.19
N THR A 2 11.47 -14.75 -5.17
CA THR A 2 10.63 -15.94 -5.36
C THR A 2 9.16 -15.51 -5.49
N GLU A 3 8.43 -16.13 -6.41
CA GLU A 3 6.98 -15.99 -6.53
C GLU A 3 6.27 -16.36 -5.22
N PRO A 4 5.07 -15.79 -4.97
CA PRO A 4 4.29 -16.15 -3.81
C PRO A 4 3.81 -17.61 -3.89
N ILE A 5 3.67 -18.27 -2.75
CA ILE A 5 3.00 -19.56 -2.65
C ILE A 5 1.52 -19.27 -2.41
N LEU A 6 0.65 -19.87 -3.22
CA LEU A 6 -0.80 -19.78 -3.06
C LEU A 6 -1.36 -21.12 -2.60
N VAL A 7 -2.22 -21.08 -1.57
CA VAL A 7 -2.97 -22.22 -1.07
C VAL A 7 -4.46 -21.86 -1.14
N ASP A 8 -5.20 -22.58 -1.93
CA ASP A 8 -6.63 -22.34 -2.17
C ASP A 8 -7.56 -23.19 -1.27
N ARG A 9 -8.85 -22.89 -1.31
CA ARG A 9 -9.95 -23.63 -0.65
C ARG A 9 -9.86 -23.66 0.89
N LEU A 10 -9.25 -22.65 1.49
CA LEU A 10 -9.23 -22.52 2.95
C LEU A 10 -10.47 -21.75 3.44
N THR A 11 -11.07 -22.23 4.50
CA THR A 11 -11.99 -21.44 5.31
C THR A 11 -11.20 -20.41 6.12
N TRP A 12 -11.86 -19.35 6.60
CA TRP A 12 -11.25 -18.37 7.50
C TRP A 12 -10.61 -19.03 8.73
N ARG A 13 -11.30 -20.00 9.32
CA ARG A 13 -10.82 -20.76 10.49
C ARG A 13 -9.52 -21.53 10.20
N GLU A 14 -9.45 -22.17 9.04
CA GLU A 14 -8.23 -22.91 8.62
C GLU A 14 -7.09 -21.92 8.34
N PHE A 15 -7.38 -20.82 7.64
CA PHE A 15 -6.41 -19.74 7.45
C PHE A 15 -5.84 -19.25 8.80
N LYS A 16 -6.69 -18.90 9.79
CA LYS A 16 -6.23 -18.46 11.12
C LYS A 16 -5.43 -19.53 11.87
N SER A 17 -5.63 -20.81 11.57
CA SER A 17 -4.82 -21.89 12.13
C SER A 17 -3.43 -21.96 11.48
N VAL A 18 -3.36 -21.82 10.16
CA VAL A 18 -2.09 -21.73 9.41
C VAL A 18 -1.31 -20.47 9.78
N GLU A 19 -1.99 -19.34 9.92
CA GLU A 19 -1.39 -18.08 10.34
C GLU A 19 -0.62 -18.23 11.65
N ARG A 20 -1.24 -18.80 12.69
CA ARG A 20 -0.57 -19.03 13.98
C ARG A 20 0.68 -19.90 13.90
N LEU A 21 0.75 -20.79 12.92
CA LEU A 21 1.93 -21.64 12.69
C LEU A 21 3.04 -20.92 11.92
N LEU A 22 2.66 -19.99 11.05
CA LEU A 22 3.58 -19.28 10.14
C LEU A 22 3.88 -17.84 10.59
N ASP A 23 3.26 -17.37 11.67
CA ASP A 23 3.54 -16.04 12.25
C ASP A 23 4.96 -16.00 12.84
N ARG A 24 5.90 -15.66 11.97
CA ARG A 24 7.32 -15.55 12.30
C ARG A 24 8.03 -14.56 11.39
N PRO A 25 9.13 -13.94 11.84
CA PRO A 25 9.90 -13.00 11.05
C PRO A 25 10.29 -13.58 9.68
N GLY A 26 10.18 -12.76 8.66
CA GLY A 26 10.57 -13.12 7.30
C GLY A 26 9.45 -13.67 6.43
N ILE A 27 8.23 -13.81 6.95
CA ILE A 27 7.04 -14.24 6.20
C ILE A 27 5.96 -13.17 6.29
N ARG A 28 5.30 -12.90 5.17
CA ARG A 28 4.06 -12.15 5.08
C ARG A 28 2.92 -13.05 4.61
N LEU A 29 1.78 -12.91 5.23
CA LEU A 29 0.58 -13.67 4.90
C LEU A 29 -0.53 -12.71 4.48
N ALA A 30 -1.20 -13.02 3.36
CA ALA A 30 -2.42 -12.35 2.96
C ALA A 30 -3.49 -13.40 2.65
N PHE A 31 -4.76 -13.03 2.82
CA PHE A 31 -5.89 -13.93 2.59
C PHE A 31 -7.00 -13.20 1.85
N LEU A 32 -7.57 -13.86 0.85
CA LEU A 32 -8.71 -13.35 0.09
C LEU A 32 -9.58 -14.50 -0.41
N SER A 33 -10.84 -14.53 0.00
CA SER A 33 -11.85 -15.48 -0.52
C SER A 33 -11.39 -16.93 -0.56
N GLY A 34 -10.76 -17.42 0.50
CA GLY A 34 -10.31 -18.82 0.58
C GLY A 34 -8.92 -19.07 0.01
N VAL A 35 -8.24 -18.04 -0.51
CA VAL A 35 -6.85 -18.15 -0.99
C VAL A 35 -5.90 -17.51 0.01
N LEU A 36 -4.97 -18.30 0.54
CA LEU A 36 -3.86 -17.84 1.35
C LEU A 36 -2.65 -17.58 0.45
N GLU A 37 -2.12 -16.39 0.54
CA GLU A 37 -0.83 -16.02 -0.07
C GLU A 37 0.25 -16.00 1.00
N ILE A 38 1.35 -16.70 0.72
CA ILE A 38 2.55 -16.72 1.56
C ILE A 38 3.71 -16.11 0.79
N ARG A 39 4.27 -15.02 1.31
CA ARG A 39 5.43 -14.32 0.73
C ARG A 39 6.59 -14.26 1.71
N LYS A 40 7.80 -14.24 1.16
CA LYS A 40 8.97 -13.81 1.93
C LYS A 40 8.95 -12.29 2.08
N MET A 41 9.58 -11.81 3.15
CA MET A 41 9.77 -10.37 3.35
C MET A 41 10.44 -9.73 2.13
N PRO A 42 10.02 -8.51 1.78
CA PRO A 42 10.56 -7.76 0.66
C PRO A 42 12.07 -7.53 0.77
N GLY A 43 12.74 -7.43 -0.38
CA GLY A 43 14.16 -7.15 -0.45
C GLY A 43 14.50 -5.67 -0.44
N ARG A 44 15.80 -5.36 -0.50
CA ARG A 44 16.36 -4.00 -0.43
C ARG A 44 15.71 -3.00 -1.41
N GLN A 45 15.49 -3.40 -2.67
CA GLN A 45 14.90 -2.51 -3.68
C GLN A 45 13.49 -2.07 -3.31
N HIS A 46 12.67 -3.00 -2.86
CA HIS A 46 11.32 -2.71 -2.37
C HIS A 46 11.35 -1.68 -1.24
N GLU A 47 12.20 -1.89 -0.24
CA GLU A 47 12.30 -0.99 0.92
C GLU A 47 12.79 0.42 0.53
N ILE A 48 13.69 0.55 -0.44
CA ILE A 48 14.13 1.85 -0.95
C ILE A 48 12.97 2.62 -1.59
N ILE A 49 12.19 1.95 -2.45
CA ILE A 49 11.06 2.56 -3.14
C ILE A 49 9.97 2.94 -2.15
N LYS A 50 9.59 1.99 -1.29
CA LYS A 50 8.62 2.19 -0.22
C LYS A 50 8.95 3.42 0.62
N LYS A 51 10.19 3.51 1.12
CA LYS A 51 10.64 4.64 1.94
C LYS A 51 10.69 5.96 1.18
N ARG A 52 10.93 5.93 -0.11
CA ARG A 52 10.87 7.15 -0.91
C ARG A 52 9.45 7.63 -1.12
N ILE A 53 8.52 6.75 -1.44
CA ILE A 53 7.11 7.09 -1.55
C ILE A 53 6.61 7.68 -0.24
N ALA A 54 6.88 7.01 0.88
CA ALA A 54 6.51 7.50 2.21
C ALA A 54 7.05 8.91 2.47
N ALA A 55 8.33 9.14 2.25
CA ALA A 55 8.97 10.43 2.51
C ALA A 55 8.41 11.57 1.63
N LEU A 56 8.05 11.29 0.37
CA LEU A 56 7.42 12.28 -0.51
C LEU A 56 6.00 12.62 -0.06
N ILE A 57 5.18 11.61 0.29
CA ILE A 57 3.83 11.79 0.82
C ILE A 57 3.87 12.61 2.11
N GLU A 58 4.68 12.21 3.07
CA GLU A 58 4.77 12.87 4.38
C GLU A 58 5.28 14.30 4.24
N THR A 59 6.26 14.54 3.34
CA THR A 59 6.74 15.90 3.03
C THR A 59 5.60 16.77 2.47
N TYR A 60 4.79 16.24 1.57
CA TYR A 60 3.65 16.97 1.01
C TYR A 60 2.62 17.31 2.08
N LEU A 61 2.21 16.31 2.87
CA LEU A 61 1.21 16.47 3.92
C LEU A 61 1.66 17.50 4.96
N GLU A 62 2.90 17.41 5.43
CA GLU A 62 3.50 18.36 6.37
C GLU A 62 3.51 19.79 5.81
N MET A 63 4.03 19.98 4.60
CA MET A 63 4.17 21.32 4.00
C MET A 63 2.83 21.97 3.65
N LYS A 64 1.81 21.19 3.36
CA LYS A 64 0.46 21.69 3.08
C LYS A 64 -0.42 21.77 4.34
N GLY A 65 0.12 21.42 5.51
CA GLY A 65 -0.57 21.54 6.78
C GLY A 65 -1.72 20.56 7.00
N PHE A 66 -1.64 19.38 6.38
CA PHE A 66 -2.59 18.31 6.64
C PHE A 66 -2.31 17.64 7.99
N ASP A 67 -3.36 17.36 8.74
CA ASP A 67 -3.27 16.42 9.87
C ASP A 67 -3.25 15.00 9.33
N PHE A 68 -2.25 14.23 9.70
CA PHE A 68 -2.13 12.82 9.28
C PHE A 68 -1.43 11.95 10.32
N THR A 69 -1.70 10.66 10.26
CA THR A 69 -1.01 9.64 11.05
C THR A 69 -0.46 8.57 10.10
N PRO A 70 0.87 8.42 9.98
CA PRO A 70 1.43 7.29 9.24
C PRO A 70 1.21 6.01 10.05
N THR A 71 0.49 5.06 9.49
CA THR A 71 0.22 3.76 10.11
C THR A 71 1.14 2.65 9.61
N GLY A 72 2.00 2.98 8.63
CA GLY A 72 3.05 2.09 8.11
C GLY A 72 2.48 0.80 7.54
N SER A 73 3.13 -0.31 7.87
CA SER A 73 2.70 -1.65 7.44
C SER A 73 1.55 -2.17 8.29
N MET A 74 0.44 -1.44 8.33
CA MET A 74 -0.73 -1.84 9.11
C MET A 74 -1.38 -3.10 8.55
N THR A 75 -1.65 -4.08 9.41
CA THR A 75 -2.44 -5.26 9.06
C THR A 75 -3.93 -4.93 9.18
N LEU A 76 -4.66 -5.18 8.11
CA LEU A 76 -6.10 -5.01 8.02
C LEU A 76 -6.76 -6.38 7.80
N GLU A 77 -7.81 -6.68 8.55
CA GLU A 77 -8.53 -7.94 8.37
C GLU A 77 -10.03 -7.80 8.65
N SER A 78 -10.82 -8.63 7.97
CA SER A 78 -12.25 -8.78 8.17
C SER A 78 -12.64 -10.23 7.93
N GLU A 79 -13.12 -10.90 8.97
CA GLU A 79 -13.65 -12.26 8.85
C GLU A 79 -14.91 -12.27 7.99
N ALA A 80 -15.81 -11.30 8.18
CA ALA A 80 -17.06 -11.20 7.42
C ALA A 80 -16.82 -11.07 5.92
N GLU A 81 -15.77 -10.32 5.54
CA GLU A 81 -15.36 -10.11 4.14
C GLU A 81 -14.34 -11.15 3.66
N SER A 82 -13.92 -12.07 4.53
CA SER A 82 -12.95 -13.12 4.21
C SER A 82 -11.65 -12.56 3.62
N VAL A 83 -11.09 -11.53 4.27
CA VAL A 83 -9.91 -10.80 3.79
C VAL A 83 -8.95 -10.47 4.92
N LYS A 84 -7.66 -10.62 4.65
CA LYS A 84 -6.55 -10.08 5.42
C LYS A 84 -5.48 -9.55 4.48
N ARG A 85 -5.03 -8.33 4.73
CA ARG A 85 -3.95 -7.67 3.97
C ARG A 85 -3.08 -6.81 4.88
N GLU A 86 -1.79 -6.77 4.60
CA GLU A 86 -0.84 -5.83 5.18
C GLU A 86 -0.37 -4.91 4.06
N ALA A 87 -0.59 -3.59 4.21
CA ALA A 87 -0.08 -2.60 3.29
C ALA A 87 1.45 -2.49 3.40
N ASP A 88 2.11 -1.96 2.38
CA ASP A 88 3.52 -1.60 2.52
C ASP A 88 3.67 -0.29 3.30
N GLU A 89 2.86 0.72 2.98
CA GLU A 89 2.67 1.93 3.79
C GLU A 89 1.18 2.29 3.81
N SER A 90 0.74 2.97 4.87
CA SER A 90 -0.64 3.44 4.97
C SER A 90 -0.75 4.69 5.83
N TYR A 91 -1.82 5.48 5.60
CA TYR A 91 -2.02 6.78 6.23
C TYR A 91 -3.47 6.98 6.63
N GLU A 92 -3.68 7.46 7.85
CA GLU A 92 -4.94 8.07 8.27
C GLU A 92 -4.84 9.58 8.04
N LEU A 93 -5.73 10.12 7.19
CA LEU A 93 -5.75 11.53 6.80
C LEU A 93 -6.89 12.31 7.46
N TYR A 94 -7.83 11.60 8.04
CA TYR A 94 -8.95 12.15 8.80
C TYR A 94 -8.99 11.53 10.18
N ARG A 95 -9.31 12.33 11.20
CA ARG A 95 -9.40 11.85 12.58
C ARG A 95 -10.57 10.85 12.74
N ASP A 96 -10.38 9.92 13.67
CA ASP A 96 -11.40 8.96 14.13
C ASP A 96 -11.81 7.88 13.12
N ARG A 97 -10.83 7.30 12.42
CA ARG A 97 -11.05 6.10 11.60
C ARG A 97 -10.33 4.88 12.15
N ASP A 98 -11.00 3.73 12.11
CA ASP A 98 -10.43 2.42 12.49
C ASP A 98 -9.54 1.82 11.39
N ARG A 99 -9.39 2.52 10.27
CA ARG A 99 -8.66 2.04 9.08
C ARG A 99 -8.07 3.22 8.30
N PRO A 100 -6.97 3.00 7.57
CA PRO A 100 -6.33 4.05 6.80
C PRO A 100 -7.22 4.54 5.64
N ASP A 101 -7.01 5.78 5.24
CA ASP A 101 -7.65 6.39 4.06
C ASP A 101 -6.85 6.09 2.79
N LEU A 102 -5.53 6.01 2.91
CA LEU A 102 -4.60 5.73 1.83
C LEU A 102 -3.76 4.50 2.15
N ALA A 103 -3.71 3.54 1.22
CA ALA A 103 -2.78 2.43 1.25
C ALA A 103 -1.81 2.49 0.06
N VAL A 104 -0.56 2.14 0.28
CA VAL A 104 0.49 2.09 -0.74
C VAL A 104 1.06 0.68 -0.82
N GLU A 105 1.20 0.18 -2.04
CA GLU A 105 1.80 -1.10 -2.38
C GLU A 105 2.99 -0.93 -3.32
N VAL A 106 4.08 -1.60 -3.05
CA VAL A 106 5.26 -1.67 -3.91
C VAL A 106 5.39 -3.07 -4.50
N VAL A 107 5.11 -3.21 -5.78
CA VAL A 107 5.11 -4.51 -6.47
C VAL A 107 6.40 -4.67 -7.26
N VAL A 108 7.33 -5.43 -6.72
CA VAL A 108 8.61 -5.78 -7.38
C VAL A 108 8.54 -7.14 -8.08
N THR A 109 7.62 -8.01 -7.64
CA THR A 109 7.33 -9.31 -8.26
C THR A 109 5.84 -9.42 -8.55
N SER A 110 5.48 -9.90 -9.73
CA SER A 110 4.10 -10.16 -10.12
C SER A 110 3.50 -11.37 -9.41
N GLY A 111 2.19 -11.56 -9.57
CA GLY A 111 1.44 -12.68 -9.01
C GLY A 111 0.92 -12.43 -7.61
N GLY A 112 0.14 -13.40 -7.11
CA GLY A 112 -0.52 -13.35 -5.81
C GLY A 112 -2.00 -13.03 -5.89
N ILE A 113 -2.61 -12.79 -4.71
CA ILE A 113 -4.03 -12.41 -4.63
C ILE A 113 -4.25 -11.01 -5.20
N ASP A 114 -5.48 -10.76 -5.66
CA ASP A 114 -5.88 -9.44 -6.18
C ASP A 114 -5.86 -8.40 -5.04
N LYS A 115 -4.93 -7.43 -5.17
CA LYS A 115 -4.74 -6.39 -4.16
C LYS A 115 -5.92 -5.43 -4.11
N LEU A 116 -6.40 -4.98 -5.27
CA LEU A 116 -7.52 -4.04 -5.32
C LEU A 116 -8.80 -4.67 -4.80
N GLU A 117 -9.07 -5.94 -5.12
CA GLU A 117 -10.22 -6.64 -4.54
C GLU A 117 -10.09 -6.79 -3.00
N ALA A 118 -8.89 -7.07 -2.49
CA ALA A 118 -8.65 -7.12 -1.05
C ALA A 118 -8.91 -5.76 -0.38
N TYR A 119 -8.36 -4.67 -0.92
CA TYR A 119 -8.59 -3.33 -0.38
C TYR A 119 -10.03 -2.84 -0.55
N LYS A 120 -10.71 -3.24 -1.63
CA LYS A 120 -12.14 -2.97 -1.81
C LYS A 120 -12.97 -3.56 -0.68
N ARG A 121 -12.73 -4.79 -0.29
CA ARG A 121 -13.41 -5.42 0.85
C ARG A 121 -13.08 -4.76 2.18
N LEU A 122 -11.88 -4.25 2.31
CA LEU A 122 -11.43 -3.47 3.46
C LEU A 122 -11.91 -2.01 3.41
N GLN A 123 -12.57 -1.60 2.33
CA GLN A 123 -13.15 -0.26 2.14
C GLN A 123 -12.10 0.86 2.28
N ILE A 124 -10.92 0.67 1.69
CA ILE A 124 -9.87 1.69 1.67
C ILE A 124 -10.20 2.71 0.55
N PRO A 125 -10.32 4.00 0.87
CA PRO A 125 -10.75 5.01 -0.11
C PRO A 125 -9.83 5.18 -1.31
N GLU A 126 -8.50 5.12 -1.10
CA GLU A 126 -7.52 5.28 -2.18
C GLU A 126 -6.36 4.31 -2.01
N VAL A 127 -5.91 3.71 -3.12
CA VAL A 127 -4.79 2.76 -3.16
C VAL A 127 -3.81 3.20 -4.23
N TRP A 128 -2.54 3.31 -3.87
CA TRP A 128 -1.45 3.58 -4.78
C TRP A 128 -0.62 2.31 -4.99
N ILE A 129 -0.37 1.94 -6.23
CA ILE A 129 0.42 0.77 -6.58
C ILE A 129 1.61 1.19 -7.42
N TRP A 130 2.81 1.06 -6.86
CA TRP A 130 4.03 1.20 -7.64
C TRP A 130 4.43 -0.15 -8.22
N GLN A 131 4.66 -0.19 -9.54
CA GLN A 131 5.13 -1.37 -10.24
C GLN A 131 5.98 -0.97 -11.45
N THR A 132 7.15 -1.60 -11.61
CA THR A 132 8.04 -1.43 -12.79
C THR A 132 8.43 0.02 -13.12
N GLY A 133 8.56 0.88 -12.12
CA GLY A 133 8.94 2.28 -12.30
C GLY A 133 7.77 3.27 -12.41
N GLU A 134 6.54 2.78 -12.43
CA GLU A 134 5.32 3.58 -12.57
C GLU A 134 4.47 3.51 -11.29
N LEU A 135 3.86 4.63 -10.93
CA LEU A 135 2.92 4.73 -9.83
C LEU A 135 1.51 4.92 -10.38
N ALA A 136 0.64 3.93 -10.14
CA ALA A 136 -0.77 3.98 -10.50
C ALA A 136 -1.63 4.27 -9.26
N LEU A 137 -2.61 5.16 -9.39
CA LEU A 137 -3.54 5.57 -8.35
C LEU A 137 -4.92 5.00 -8.64
N PHE A 138 -5.59 4.53 -7.59
CA PHE A 138 -6.93 3.96 -7.67
C PHE A 138 -7.80 4.52 -6.57
N ALA A 139 -8.97 5.06 -6.92
CA ALA A 139 -9.97 5.53 -5.97
C ALA A 139 -11.17 4.60 -5.91
N LEU A 140 -11.65 4.33 -4.70
CA LEU A 140 -12.83 3.50 -4.49
C LEU A 140 -14.10 4.27 -4.87
N THR A 141 -14.94 3.62 -5.67
CA THR A 141 -16.29 4.08 -6.07
C THR A 141 -17.31 3.01 -5.73
N ASP A 142 -18.58 3.29 -5.92
CA ASP A 142 -19.68 2.31 -5.71
C ASP A 142 -19.51 1.06 -6.60
N SER A 143 -18.88 1.19 -7.77
CA SER A 143 -18.63 0.09 -8.70
C SER A 143 -17.32 -0.68 -8.44
N GLY A 144 -16.44 -0.14 -7.62
CA GLY A 144 -15.12 -0.67 -7.31
C GLY A 144 -14.02 0.38 -7.52
N TYR A 145 -12.77 -0.07 -7.65
CA TYR A 145 -11.68 0.86 -7.91
C TYR A 145 -11.66 1.33 -9.36
N GLU A 146 -11.48 2.64 -9.52
CA GLU A 146 -11.23 3.31 -10.79
C GLU A 146 -9.81 3.89 -10.78
N SER A 147 -9.11 3.78 -11.91
CA SER A 147 -7.82 4.47 -12.07
C SER A 147 -8.06 5.99 -12.14
N ILE A 148 -7.22 6.73 -11.43
CA ILE A 148 -7.25 8.19 -11.38
C ILE A 148 -5.88 8.76 -11.68
N ASP A 149 -5.82 9.91 -12.35
CA ASP A 149 -4.57 10.60 -12.69
C ASP A 149 -4.03 11.43 -11.53
N ASN A 150 -4.92 11.90 -10.65
CA ASN A 150 -4.57 12.73 -9.50
C ASN A 150 -5.23 12.18 -8.23
N SER A 151 -4.52 12.25 -7.10
CA SER A 151 -5.06 11.84 -5.81
C SER A 151 -6.28 12.68 -5.42
N ARG A 152 -7.33 11.99 -4.96
CA ARG A 152 -8.52 12.65 -4.36
C ARG A 152 -8.26 13.02 -2.90
N LEU A 153 -7.36 12.31 -2.23
CA LEU A 153 -7.03 12.52 -0.82
C LEU A 153 -5.94 13.58 -0.62
N LEU A 154 -5.04 13.75 -1.61
CA LEU A 154 -3.97 14.75 -1.59
C LEU A 154 -4.22 15.78 -2.72
N PRO A 155 -5.23 16.64 -2.59
CA PRO A 155 -5.61 17.58 -3.64
C PRO A 155 -4.50 18.61 -3.89
N GLY A 156 -4.13 18.79 -5.16
CA GLY A 156 -3.06 19.70 -5.56
C GLY A 156 -1.65 19.08 -5.54
N LEU A 157 -1.53 17.81 -5.20
CA LEU A 157 -0.27 17.08 -5.41
C LEU A 157 -0.01 16.91 -6.91
N ASP A 158 1.09 17.47 -7.39
CA ASP A 158 1.55 17.29 -8.76
C ASP A 158 2.16 15.89 -8.93
N MET A 159 1.43 15.01 -9.62
CA MET A 159 1.83 13.62 -9.81
C MET A 159 3.00 13.47 -10.79
N GLU A 160 3.20 14.37 -11.74
CA GLU A 160 4.36 14.35 -12.62
C GLU A 160 5.65 14.70 -11.83
N LEU A 161 5.56 15.71 -10.97
CA LEU A 161 6.63 16.06 -10.05
C LEU A 161 6.93 14.91 -9.08
N PHE A 162 5.88 14.30 -8.52
CA PHE A 162 6.01 13.19 -7.58
C PHE A 162 6.74 12.01 -8.22
N ASP A 163 6.29 11.57 -9.39
CA ASP A 163 6.89 10.45 -10.11
C ASP A 163 8.34 10.73 -10.53
N ARG A 164 8.63 11.96 -11.02
CA ARG A 164 9.99 12.37 -11.31
C ARG A 164 10.90 12.27 -10.08
N CYS A 165 10.45 12.78 -8.93
CA CYS A 165 11.23 12.72 -7.69
C CYS A 165 11.36 11.29 -7.16
N LEU A 166 10.32 10.46 -7.31
CA LEU A 166 10.34 9.05 -6.94
C LEU A 166 11.44 8.28 -7.68
N ASN A 167 11.67 8.60 -8.95
CA ASN A 167 12.60 7.90 -9.82
C ASN A 167 14.05 8.42 -9.77
N LEU A 168 14.35 9.48 -8.98
CA LEU A 168 15.73 9.95 -8.79
C LEU A 168 16.56 8.92 -8.01
N GLU A 169 17.85 8.77 -8.36
CA GLU A 169 18.74 7.83 -7.65
C GLU A 169 18.95 8.21 -6.19
N ASN A 170 19.21 9.49 -5.93
CA ASN A 170 19.57 9.98 -4.60
C ASN A 170 18.33 10.44 -3.82
N HIS A 171 18.09 9.81 -2.68
CA HIS A 171 16.96 10.11 -1.81
C HIS A 171 16.93 11.57 -1.30
N ALA A 172 18.08 12.08 -0.88
CA ALA A 172 18.15 13.46 -0.34
C ALA A 172 17.95 14.51 -1.42
N ILE A 173 18.43 14.26 -2.65
CA ILE A 173 18.18 15.12 -3.81
C ILE A 173 16.68 15.12 -4.14
N ALA A 174 16.07 13.93 -4.21
CA ALA A 174 14.64 13.79 -4.48
C ALA A 174 13.77 14.61 -3.52
N LEU A 175 14.01 14.50 -2.23
CA LEU A 175 13.26 15.26 -1.23
C LEU A 175 13.53 16.77 -1.29
N ARG A 176 14.75 17.19 -1.61
CA ARG A 176 15.09 18.60 -1.74
C ARG A 176 14.39 19.24 -2.94
N GLU A 177 14.45 18.60 -4.10
CA GLU A 177 13.78 19.07 -5.31
C GLU A 177 12.26 19.11 -5.10
N PHE A 178 11.70 18.07 -4.51
CA PHE A 178 10.27 18.00 -4.20
C PHE A 178 9.84 19.15 -3.29
N ARG A 179 10.53 19.38 -2.17
CA ARG A 179 10.23 20.48 -1.24
C ARG A 179 10.31 21.85 -1.90
N GLN A 180 11.33 22.08 -2.74
CA GLN A 180 11.48 23.35 -3.44
C GLN A 180 10.34 23.61 -4.43
N ALA A 181 9.85 22.57 -5.07
CA ALA A 181 8.79 22.69 -6.08
C ALA A 181 7.38 22.86 -5.48
N ILE A 182 7.13 22.31 -4.27
CA ILE A 182 5.82 22.41 -3.60
C ILE A 182 5.73 23.56 -2.57
N ALA A 183 6.84 24.27 -2.31
CA ALA A 183 6.87 25.46 -1.43
C ALA A 183 6.07 26.63 -2.04
#